data_98ea7af331affc7f4077b1e8ce243624
#
_entry.id   98ea7af331affc7f4077b1e8ce243624
#
_cell.length_a   1.000
_cell.length_b   1.000
_cell.length_c   1.000
_cell.angle_alpha   90.00
_cell.angle_beta   90.00
_cell.angle_gamma   90.00
#
_symmetry.space_group_name_H-M   'P 1'
#
loop_
_entity.id
_entity.type
_entity.pdbx_description
1 polymer ?
#
loop_
_entity_poly.entity_id
_entity_poly.type
_entity_poly.pdbx_seq_one_letter_code
_entity_poly.pdbx_strand_id
1 'polypeptide(L)'
;MFALELDCRSREYGWGIVSNAAHPGFTKTNLQITGPGHGTSGNSALERFYGFTFRFMPFAYQDVEHGILPALYAATSVQANGGDYYGPSGFGEIAGRAAEATIPKRARVATDNRRLWTVSEDLTGTTYPHQGNRK
;
A
#
# COMPACT_ATOMS: atom_id res chain seq x y z
N MET A 1 3.83 -1.37 -7.63
CA MET A 1 4.08 -1.29 -9.08
C MET A 1 3.91 0.14 -9.58
N PHE A 2 2.68 0.70 -9.64
CA PHE A 2 2.46 2.05 -10.17
C PHE A 2 3.29 3.13 -9.44
N ALA A 3 3.33 3.13 -8.10
CA ALA A 3 4.12 4.07 -7.33
C ALA A 3 5.63 4.00 -7.63
N LEU A 4 6.17 2.80 -7.86
CA LEU A 4 7.56 2.61 -8.24
C LEU A 4 7.87 3.19 -9.63
N GLU A 5 6.96 2.98 -10.59
CA GLU A 5 7.11 3.54 -11.93
C GLU A 5 6.98 5.06 -11.92
N LEU A 6 6.03 5.60 -11.14
CA LEU A 6 5.86 7.05 -10.99
C LEU A 6 7.12 7.70 -10.40
N ASP A 7 7.72 7.10 -9.38
CA ASP A 7 8.96 7.59 -8.80
C ASP A 7 10.13 7.52 -9.81
N CYS A 8 10.25 6.42 -10.53
CA CYS A 8 11.25 6.25 -11.57
C CYS A 8 11.14 7.35 -12.65
N ARG A 9 9.95 7.58 -13.17
CA ARG A 9 9.66 8.62 -14.17
C ARG A 9 9.87 10.02 -13.63
N SER A 10 9.45 10.26 -12.37
CA SER A 10 9.68 11.55 -11.72
C SER A 10 11.17 11.91 -11.66
N ARG A 11 12.02 10.94 -11.35
CA ARG A 11 13.48 11.15 -11.35
C ARG A 11 14.02 11.32 -12.77
N GLU A 12 13.57 10.50 -13.72
CA GLU A 12 14.01 10.54 -15.11
C GLU A 12 13.65 11.86 -15.79
N TYR A 13 12.41 12.32 -15.60
CA TYR A 13 11.90 13.52 -16.27
C TYR A 13 11.98 14.80 -15.43
N GLY A 14 12.48 14.73 -14.21
CA GLY A 14 12.65 15.88 -13.32
C GLY A 14 11.35 16.52 -12.85
N TRP A 15 10.31 15.70 -12.59
CA TRP A 15 9.01 16.23 -12.13
C TRP A 15 9.03 16.73 -10.70
N GLY A 16 10.00 16.32 -9.89
CA GLY A 16 10.09 16.71 -8.49
C GLY A 16 9.05 16.04 -7.59
N ILE A 17 8.46 14.94 -8.04
CA ILE A 17 7.48 14.17 -7.27
C ILE A 17 8.20 13.05 -6.54
N VAL A 18 7.93 12.90 -5.25
CA VAL A 18 8.32 11.73 -4.45
C VAL A 18 7.12 10.79 -4.42
N SER A 19 7.28 9.58 -4.93
CA SER A 19 6.23 8.57 -4.95
C SER A 19 6.68 7.32 -4.20
N ASN A 20 5.96 6.99 -3.15
CA ASN A 20 6.16 5.79 -2.35
C ASN A 20 4.83 5.08 -2.11
N ALA A 21 4.85 3.96 -1.42
CA ALA A 21 3.65 3.23 -1.08
C ALA A 21 3.68 2.79 0.38
N ALA A 22 2.50 2.60 0.96
CA ALA A 22 2.38 2.10 2.32
C ALA A 22 1.21 1.13 2.45
N HIS A 23 1.29 0.25 3.46
CA HIS A 23 0.18 -0.60 3.85
C HIS A 23 -0.03 -0.57 5.36
N PRO A 24 -1.27 -0.70 5.84
CA PRO A 24 -1.60 -0.59 7.24
C PRO A 24 -1.35 -1.88 8.06
N GLY A 25 -0.86 -2.96 7.44
CA GLY A 25 -0.86 -4.27 8.06
C GLY A 25 -2.26 -4.81 8.30
N PHE A 26 -2.40 -5.66 9.31
CA PHE A 26 -3.71 -6.18 9.72
C PHE A 26 -4.34 -5.23 10.75
N THR A 27 -5.15 -4.30 10.26
CA THR A 27 -5.85 -3.31 11.09
C THR A 27 -7.28 -3.74 11.33
N LYS A 28 -7.71 -3.66 12.59
CA LYS A 28 -9.08 -3.98 13.01
C LYS A 28 -10.05 -2.90 12.50
N THR A 29 -10.68 -3.15 11.36
CA THR A 29 -11.65 -2.25 10.75
C THR A 29 -12.96 -2.98 10.46
N ASN A 30 -14.05 -2.23 10.30
CA ASN A 30 -15.34 -2.79 9.88
C ASN A 30 -15.29 -3.40 8.46
N LEU A 31 -14.28 -3.09 7.66
CA LEU A 31 -14.11 -3.63 6.31
C LEU A 31 -14.02 -5.17 6.31
N GLN A 32 -13.45 -5.77 7.36
CA GLN A 32 -13.36 -7.23 7.50
C GLN A 32 -14.72 -7.87 7.78
N ILE A 33 -15.64 -7.10 8.38
CA ILE A 33 -17.00 -7.55 8.69
C ILE A 33 -17.96 -7.21 7.53
N THR A 34 -17.74 -6.08 6.86
CA THR A 34 -18.59 -5.54 5.78
C THR A 34 -17.97 -5.68 4.37
N GLY A 35 -16.81 -6.33 4.24
CA GLY A 35 -16.08 -6.54 2.99
C GLY A 35 -16.83 -7.40 1.95
N PRO A 36 -16.16 -7.96 0.93
CA PRO A 36 -16.77 -8.58 -0.27
C PRO A 36 -17.81 -9.68 -0.04
N GLY A 37 -18.06 -10.08 1.21
CA GLY A 37 -19.12 -11.02 1.58
C GLY A 37 -20.51 -10.40 1.80
N HIS A 38 -20.68 -9.10 1.69
CA HIS A 38 -21.97 -8.44 1.97
C HIS A 38 -23.06 -8.70 0.90
N GLY A 39 -22.76 -9.44 -0.16
CA GLY A 39 -23.75 -9.87 -1.13
C GLY A 39 -24.17 -11.36 -1.03
N THR A 40 -23.53 -12.11 -0.15
CA THR A 40 -23.88 -13.51 0.11
C THR A 40 -24.21 -13.69 1.57
N SER A 41 -25.48 -13.89 1.82
CA SER A 41 -26.13 -14.29 3.08
C SER A 41 -25.17 -15.04 4.01
N GLY A 42 -24.79 -14.40 5.13
CA GLY A 42 -24.41 -15.02 6.38
C GLY A 42 -23.50 -16.26 6.33
N ASN A 43 -22.22 -16.11 5.98
CA ASN A 43 -21.25 -17.16 6.33
C ASN A 43 -20.88 -17.02 7.83
N SER A 44 -21.80 -17.50 8.68
CA SER A 44 -21.62 -17.54 10.13
C SER A 44 -20.33 -18.27 10.57
N ALA A 45 -19.80 -19.16 9.72
CA ALA A 45 -18.53 -19.83 9.94
C ALA A 45 -17.33 -18.88 9.80
N LEU A 46 -17.34 -17.97 8.83
CA LEU A 46 -16.28 -16.97 8.62
C LEU A 46 -16.29 -15.92 9.74
N GLU A 47 -17.46 -15.46 10.14
CA GLU A 47 -17.62 -14.54 11.30
C GLU A 47 -17.14 -15.19 12.59
N ARG A 48 -17.47 -16.46 12.80
CA ARG A 48 -16.98 -17.23 13.98
C ARG A 48 -15.48 -17.44 13.92
N PHE A 49 -14.92 -17.70 12.74
CA PHE A 49 -13.47 -17.83 12.55
C PHE A 49 -12.75 -16.51 12.85
N TYR A 50 -13.22 -15.38 12.31
CA TYR A 50 -12.67 -14.06 12.64
C TYR A 50 -12.85 -13.73 14.13
N GLY A 51 -14.02 -13.99 14.72
CA GLY A 51 -14.25 -13.80 16.14
C GLY A 51 -13.30 -14.62 17.02
N PHE A 52 -13.03 -15.86 16.63
CA PHE A 52 -12.04 -16.72 17.30
C PHE A 52 -10.62 -16.16 17.18
N THR A 53 -10.19 -15.78 15.97
CA THR A 53 -8.84 -15.23 15.74
C THR A 53 -8.64 -13.90 16.47
N PHE A 54 -9.64 -13.02 16.50
CA PHE A 54 -9.61 -11.77 17.29
C PHE A 54 -9.49 -12.02 18.80
N ARG A 55 -10.08 -13.11 19.29
CA ARG A 55 -10.08 -13.46 20.70
C ARG A 55 -8.77 -14.10 21.17
N PHE A 56 -8.16 -14.94 20.33
CA PHE A 56 -7.00 -15.77 20.72
C PHE A 56 -5.65 -15.26 20.21
N MET A 57 -5.63 -14.33 19.24
CA MET A 57 -4.42 -13.74 18.68
C MET A 57 -4.49 -12.21 18.67
N PRO A 58 -4.64 -11.55 19.84
CA PRO A 58 -4.77 -10.10 19.90
C PRO A 58 -3.53 -9.35 19.35
N PHE A 59 -2.37 -10.00 19.31
CA PHE A 59 -1.13 -9.47 18.76
C PHE A 59 -1.06 -9.50 17.22
N ALA A 60 -1.98 -10.21 16.56
CA ALA A 60 -2.05 -10.29 15.09
C ALA A 60 -2.85 -9.14 14.47
N TYR A 61 -3.38 -8.24 15.29
CA TYR A 61 -4.21 -7.13 14.84
C TYR A 61 -3.78 -5.85 15.57
N GLN A 62 -3.86 -4.75 14.86
CA GLN A 62 -3.63 -3.43 15.46
C GLN A 62 -4.86 -2.54 15.29
N ASP A 63 -4.99 -1.55 16.17
CA ASP A 63 -6.04 -0.55 16.08
C ASP A 63 -5.81 0.39 14.90
N VAL A 64 -6.86 1.10 14.48
CA VAL A 64 -6.83 2.03 13.34
C VAL A 64 -5.75 3.11 13.52
N GLU A 65 -5.56 3.58 14.76
CA GLU A 65 -4.54 4.58 15.11
C GLU A 65 -3.12 4.10 14.80
N HIS A 66 -2.83 2.82 14.98
CA HIS A 66 -1.55 2.21 14.60
C HIS A 66 -1.51 1.87 13.11
N GLY A 67 -2.63 1.47 12.54
CA GLY A 67 -2.72 1.13 11.11
C GLY A 67 -2.45 2.30 10.17
N ILE A 68 -2.70 3.54 10.60
CA ILE A 68 -2.43 4.74 9.79
C ILE A 68 -0.95 5.16 9.81
N LEU A 69 -0.16 4.71 10.80
CA LEU A 69 1.21 5.20 10.98
C LEU A 69 2.14 4.97 9.79
N PRO A 70 2.10 3.83 9.08
CA PRO A 70 2.94 3.65 7.88
C PRO A 70 2.60 4.67 6.78
N ALA A 71 1.32 4.98 6.58
CA ALA A 71 0.91 5.96 5.58
C ALA A 71 1.33 7.39 5.98
N LEU A 72 1.17 7.75 7.25
CA LEU A 72 1.66 9.02 7.77
C LEU A 72 3.18 9.14 7.64
N TYR A 73 3.91 8.08 8.00
CA TYR A 73 5.37 8.05 7.85
C TYR A 73 5.78 8.26 6.39
N ALA A 74 5.17 7.51 5.48
CA ALA A 74 5.43 7.61 4.04
C ALA A 74 5.17 9.01 3.47
N ALA A 75 4.17 9.71 4.01
CA ALA A 75 3.76 11.04 3.54
C ALA A 75 4.52 12.21 4.18
N THR A 76 4.99 12.06 5.42
CA THR A 76 5.45 13.21 6.22
C THR A 76 6.87 13.08 6.75
N SER A 77 7.44 11.87 6.77
CA SER A 77 8.80 11.67 7.29
C SER A 77 9.85 12.22 6.32
N VAL A 78 10.78 12.99 6.83
CA VAL A 78 11.97 13.45 6.08
C VAL A 78 12.91 12.28 5.71
N GLN A 79 12.71 11.11 6.32
CA GLN A 79 13.48 9.89 6.04
C GLN A 79 12.78 9.00 5.00
N ALA A 80 11.53 9.34 4.61
CA ALA A 80 10.82 8.57 3.60
C ALA A 80 11.36 8.90 2.20
N ASN A 81 11.71 7.87 1.45
CA ASN A 81 12.25 8.01 0.11
C ASN A 81 11.23 7.62 -0.96
N GLY A 82 11.41 8.18 -2.14
CA GLY A 82 10.67 7.75 -3.31
C GLY A 82 11.11 6.34 -3.77
N GLY A 83 10.15 5.56 -4.21
CA GLY A 83 10.37 4.18 -4.61
C GLY A 83 10.32 3.18 -3.46
N ASP A 84 10.22 3.63 -2.20
CA ASP A 84 10.14 2.76 -1.04
C ASP A 84 8.71 2.31 -0.75
N TYR A 85 8.62 1.28 0.10
CA TYR A 85 7.38 0.71 0.58
C TYR A 85 7.41 0.67 2.11
N TYR A 86 6.36 1.13 2.76
CA TYR A 86 6.29 1.26 4.21
C TYR A 86 5.16 0.42 4.78
N GLY A 87 5.41 -0.21 5.93
CA GLY A 87 4.45 -1.05 6.62
C GLY A 87 4.79 -1.18 8.09
N PRO A 88 4.06 -2.03 8.83
CA PRO A 88 4.39 -2.34 10.22
C PRO A 88 5.67 -3.15 10.34
N SER A 89 6.48 -2.87 11.35
CA SER A 89 7.79 -3.50 11.58
C SER A 89 7.74 -4.88 12.23
N GLY A 90 6.57 -5.35 12.64
CA GLY A 90 6.41 -6.62 13.33
C GLY A 90 6.47 -7.83 12.41
N PHE A 91 6.35 -9.00 12.99
CA PHE A 91 6.44 -10.28 12.28
C PHE A 91 5.45 -10.33 11.09
N GLY A 92 5.98 -10.63 9.91
CA GLY A 92 5.20 -10.68 8.68
C GLY A 92 4.56 -9.36 8.25
N GLU A 93 5.04 -8.23 8.76
CA GLU A 93 4.49 -6.90 8.48
C GLU A 93 2.99 -6.77 8.85
N ILE A 94 2.56 -7.54 9.84
CA ILE A 94 1.16 -7.63 10.26
C ILE A 94 0.77 -6.45 11.16
N ALA A 95 1.60 -6.16 12.16
CA ALA A 95 1.39 -5.10 13.15
C ALA A 95 2.73 -4.53 13.62
N GLY A 96 2.73 -3.35 14.25
CA GLY A 96 3.93 -2.73 14.79
C GLY A 96 4.10 -1.26 14.40
N ARG A 97 5.28 -0.73 14.64
CA ARG A 97 5.62 0.66 14.27
C ARG A 97 5.81 0.78 12.75
N ALA A 98 5.66 1.98 12.21
CA ALA A 98 5.98 2.25 10.83
C ALA A 98 7.48 2.01 10.56
N ALA A 99 7.77 1.27 9.50
CA ALA A 99 9.12 0.98 9.03
C ALA A 99 9.12 0.71 7.53
N GLU A 100 10.30 0.63 6.94
CA GLU A 100 10.45 0.14 5.58
C GLU A 100 10.00 -1.32 5.50
N ALA A 101 9.16 -1.61 4.52
CA ALA A 101 8.57 -2.92 4.28
C ALA A 101 9.16 -3.58 3.02
N THR A 102 8.97 -4.88 2.92
CA THR A 102 9.51 -5.63 1.78
C THR A 102 8.68 -5.41 0.53
N ILE A 103 9.25 -4.82 -0.50
CA ILE A 103 8.59 -4.70 -1.80
C ILE A 103 8.41 -6.11 -2.40
N PRO A 104 7.18 -6.53 -2.71
CA PRO A 104 6.92 -7.84 -3.32
C PRO A 104 7.71 -8.05 -4.63
N LYS A 105 8.21 -9.26 -4.85
CA LYS A 105 9.05 -9.58 -6.03
C LYS A 105 8.39 -9.15 -7.35
N ARG A 106 7.09 -9.37 -7.50
CA ARG A 106 6.32 -8.96 -8.71
C ARG A 106 6.33 -7.44 -8.93
N ALA A 107 6.33 -6.65 -7.86
CA ALA A 107 6.35 -5.19 -7.99
C ALA A 107 7.73 -4.64 -8.39
N ARG A 108 8.79 -5.46 -8.30
CA ARG A 108 10.15 -5.08 -8.70
C ARG A 108 10.44 -5.34 -10.18
N VAL A 109 9.52 -5.94 -10.93
CA VAL A 109 9.70 -6.24 -12.36
C VAL A 109 9.43 -4.98 -13.17
N ALA A 110 10.49 -4.33 -13.63
CA ALA A 110 10.40 -3.04 -14.32
C ALA A 110 9.58 -3.08 -15.62
N THR A 111 9.61 -4.21 -16.35
CA THR A 111 8.79 -4.39 -17.56
C THR A 111 7.29 -4.39 -17.24
N ASP A 112 6.90 -5.02 -16.13
CA ASP A 112 5.50 -5.07 -15.69
C ASP A 112 5.03 -3.70 -15.17
N ASN A 113 5.93 -2.95 -14.51
CA ASN A 113 5.65 -1.61 -14.04
C ASN A 113 5.40 -0.65 -15.21
N ARG A 114 6.26 -0.68 -16.23
CA ARG A 114 6.08 0.10 -17.46
C ARG A 114 4.81 -0.28 -18.21
N ARG A 115 4.53 -1.58 -18.33
CA ARG A 115 3.30 -2.05 -18.97
C ARG A 115 2.06 -1.57 -18.24
N LEU A 116 2.05 -1.67 -16.90
CA LEU A 116 0.95 -1.16 -16.08
C LEU A 116 0.74 0.34 -16.31
N TRP A 117 1.83 1.11 -16.40
CA TRP A 117 1.76 2.54 -16.68
C TRP A 117 1.10 2.83 -18.02
N THR A 118 1.58 2.21 -19.11
CA THR A 118 1.02 2.40 -20.46
C THR A 118 -0.47 2.03 -20.51
N VAL A 119 -0.85 0.88 -19.94
CA VAL A 119 -2.27 0.47 -19.88
C VAL A 119 -3.10 1.48 -19.08
N SER A 120 -2.54 2.06 -18.02
CA SER A 120 -3.25 3.07 -17.22
C SER A 120 -3.45 4.36 -18.01
N GLU A 121 -2.47 4.82 -18.77
CA GLU A 121 -2.60 5.98 -19.67
C GLU A 121 -3.66 5.73 -20.75
N ASP A 122 -3.63 4.56 -21.39
CA ASP A 122 -4.59 4.17 -22.42
C ASP A 122 -6.04 4.15 -21.88
N LEU A 123 -6.24 3.55 -20.71
CA LEU A 123 -7.57 3.40 -20.10
C LEU A 123 -8.15 4.73 -19.59
N THR A 124 -7.29 5.64 -19.14
CA THR A 124 -7.73 6.94 -18.57
C THR A 124 -7.72 8.07 -19.58
N GLY A 125 -7.08 7.88 -20.72
CA GLY A 125 -6.83 8.95 -21.69
C GLY A 125 -5.90 10.05 -21.17
N THR A 126 -5.19 9.78 -20.07
CA THR A 126 -4.29 10.74 -19.41
C THR A 126 -2.85 10.41 -19.76
N THR A 127 -2.10 11.40 -20.25
CA THR A 127 -0.67 11.27 -20.51
C THR A 127 0.15 12.19 -19.62
N TYR A 128 1.28 11.72 -19.17
CA TYR A 128 2.22 12.51 -18.36
C TYR A 128 3.28 13.17 -19.24
N PRO A 129 3.74 14.38 -18.92
CA PRO A 129 4.75 15.07 -19.72
C PRO A 129 6.09 14.32 -19.66
N HIS A 130 6.75 14.17 -20.81
CA HIS A 130 8.07 13.54 -20.90
C HIS A 130 9.22 14.47 -20.48
N GLN A 131 8.96 15.73 -20.20
CA GLN A 131 9.95 16.69 -19.69
C GLN A 131 9.34 17.52 -18.55
N GLY A 132 10.06 17.62 -17.45
CA GLY A 132 9.73 18.57 -16.40
C GLY A 132 9.93 19.99 -16.92
N ASN A 133 8.92 20.83 -16.79
CA ASN A 133 9.05 22.26 -17.10
C ASN A 133 10.00 22.88 -16.06
N ARG A 134 11.29 22.92 -16.33
CA ARG A 134 12.21 23.76 -15.53
C ARG A 134 11.90 25.22 -15.86
N LYS A 135 11.11 25.84 -15.01
CA LYS A 135 11.06 27.29 -14.91
C LYS A 135 12.08 27.76 -13.89
#